data_5b2081e1d1a9d416ea5b68a56e8acba0
#
_entry.id   5b2081e1d1a9d416ea5b68a56e8acba0
#
_cell.length_a   1.000
_cell.length_b   1.000
_cell.length_c   1.000
_cell.angle_alpha   90.00
_cell.angle_beta   90.00
_cell.angle_gamma   90.00
#
_symmetry.space_group_name_H-M   'P 1'
#
loop_
_entity.id
_entity.type
_entity.pdbx_description
1 polymer ?
#
loop_
_entity_poly.entity_id
_entity_poly.type
_entity_poly.pdbx_seq_one_letter_code
_entity_poly.pdbx_strand_id
1 'polypeptide(L)'
;MTPLIVGAGPSGLAAALFLHERGIRARIVDAAIEPSPWSKALGVNPRTLDLLKPSGVAAALLAEGQPIEAMRISQSGRAVATIAFERAAIGARYPMTALPQARPEAMLAEALAQRDVRIERGVRFASLTQDETGVRAELVHPDGSTETARTALLLGADGAHSAVRKALGIDFAGDSFPDIWTLADLELAGPAHGAIHVDFTSDGPFVALPISGQRWRLIAMGGDVLARLPAGWSAGAVDWQSEFQISHRMAERMSIGRVALAGDAAHIHSPIGARGMNLGIEDAWVWAACAADAVAGRTERIDDYGRVRLDVDARIVNRLRRVTAAVRARGIIADVLRRSLPPIVARVPALRRGLLRQIAGLDHTIRFV
;
A
#
# COMPACT_ATOMS: atom_id res chain seq x y z
N MET A 1 15.60 17.19 -19.33
CA MET A 1 15.88 15.75 -19.15
C MET A 1 14.65 15.08 -18.51
N THR A 2 14.29 13.89 -18.98
CA THR A 2 13.11 13.11 -18.54
C THR A 2 13.35 12.50 -17.17
N PRO A 3 12.44 12.61 -16.19
CA PRO A 3 12.54 11.89 -14.92
C PRO A 3 12.60 10.37 -15.12
N LEU A 4 13.41 9.67 -14.29
CA LEU A 4 13.53 8.21 -14.26
C LEU A 4 12.83 7.66 -13.03
N ILE A 5 11.98 6.65 -13.22
CA ILE A 5 11.31 5.90 -12.17
C ILE A 5 11.86 4.48 -12.18
N VAL A 6 12.39 4.02 -11.07
CA VAL A 6 12.90 2.68 -10.86
C VAL A 6 11.88 1.89 -10.03
N GLY A 7 11.26 0.89 -10.65
CA GLY A 7 10.18 0.07 -10.11
C GLY A 7 8.83 0.39 -10.72
N ALA A 8 8.15 -0.63 -11.26
CA ALA A 8 6.83 -0.54 -11.88
C ALA A 8 5.76 -1.27 -11.03
N GLY A 9 5.88 -1.20 -9.70
CA GLY A 9 4.80 -1.47 -8.77
C GLY A 9 3.81 -0.31 -8.68
N PRO A 10 2.78 -0.38 -7.80
CA PRO A 10 1.71 0.62 -7.72
C PRO A 10 2.22 2.06 -7.56
N SER A 11 3.25 2.27 -6.75
CA SER A 11 3.83 3.60 -6.49
C SER A 11 4.52 4.17 -7.73
N GLY A 12 5.33 3.36 -8.42
CA GLY A 12 6.04 3.79 -9.62
C GLY A 12 5.11 4.05 -10.80
N LEU A 13 4.13 3.15 -11.03
CA LEU A 13 3.10 3.32 -12.05
C LEU A 13 2.25 4.57 -11.80
N ALA A 14 1.81 4.78 -10.56
CA ALA A 14 1.07 5.98 -10.18
C ALA A 14 1.90 7.25 -10.37
N ALA A 15 3.20 7.23 -10.02
CA ALA A 15 4.09 8.37 -10.20
C ALA A 15 4.23 8.76 -11.69
N ALA A 16 4.41 7.77 -12.57
CA ALA A 16 4.46 8.00 -14.01
C ALA A 16 3.15 8.61 -14.54
N LEU A 17 2.02 8.08 -14.07
CA LEU A 17 0.69 8.57 -14.44
C LEU A 17 0.46 10.02 -13.97
N PHE A 18 0.79 10.32 -12.73
CA PHE A 18 0.66 11.68 -12.17
C PHE A 18 1.62 12.70 -12.80
N LEU A 19 2.80 12.29 -13.24
CA LEU A 19 3.68 13.13 -14.06
C LEU A 19 3.07 13.40 -15.44
N HIS A 20 2.54 12.35 -16.08
CA HIS A 20 1.88 12.49 -17.38
C HIS A 20 0.71 13.48 -17.33
N GLU A 21 -0.12 13.43 -16.29
CA GLU A 21 -1.21 14.39 -16.07
C GLU A 21 -0.73 15.85 -15.90
N ARG A 22 0.54 16.04 -15.57
CA ARG A 22 1.22 17.34 -15.49
C ARG A 22 1.99 17.71 -16.77
N GLY A 23 1.81 16.94 -17.85
CA GLY A 23 2.49 17.15 -19.12
C GLY A 23 3.96 16.72 -19.12
N ILE A 24 4.40 15.96 -18.13
CA ILE A 24 5.78 15.49 -18.02
C ILE A 24 5.85 14.00 -18.35
N ARG A 25 6.65 13.67 -19.38
CA ARG A 25 6.97 12.27 -19.67
C ARG A 25 8.00 11.76 -18.67
N ALA A 26 7.81 10.54 -18.16
CA ALA A 26 8.79 9.82 -17.36
C ALA A 26 9.25 8.57 -18.10
N ARG A 27 10.49 8.17 -17.85
CA ARG A 27 10.99 6.83 -18.19
C ARG A 27 10.75 5.94 -16.97
N ILE A 28 10.21 4.75 -17.16
CA ILE A 28 9.95 3.78 -16.09
C ILE A 28 10.60 2.45 -16.43
N VAL A 29 11.41 1.94 -15.50
CA VAL A 29 12.13 0.67 -15.62
C VAL A 29 11.78 -0.25 -14.47
N ASP A 30 11.77 -1.57 -14.70
CA ASP A 30 11.53 -2.57 -13.66
C ASP A 30 12.40 -3.80 -13.88
N ALA A 31 13.00 -4.30 -12.82
CA ALA A 31 13.85 -5.48 -12.86
C ALA A 31 13.08 -6.77 -13.18
N ALA A 32 11.79 -6.82 -12.84
CA ALA A 32 10.95 -7.97 -13.15
C ALA A 32 10.59 -7.98 -14.65
N ILE A 33 10.66 -9.15 -15.26
CA ILE A 33 10.27 -9.37 -16.66
C ILE A 33 8.74 -9.28 -16.79
N GLU A 34 8.02 -9.79 -15.79
CA GLU A 34 6.55 -9.79 -15.72
C GLU A 34 6.08 -9.26 -14.37
N PRO A 35 4.89 -8.65 -14.29
CA PRO A 35 4.31 -8.27 -13.01
C PRO A 35 3.97 -9.51 -12.18
N SER A 36 4.07 -9.40 -10.84
CA SER A 36 3.67 -10.49 -9.95
C SER A 36 2.15 -10.67 -9.97
N PRO A 37 1.63 -11.89 -10.22
CA PRO A 37 0.20 -12.16 -10.12
C PRO A 37 -0.30 -12.17 -8.68
N TRP A 38 0.61 -12.25 -7.70
CA TRP A 38 0.31 -12.42 -6.29
C TRP A 38 0.78 -11.24 -5.45
N SER A 39 -0.07 -10.81 -4.56
CA SER A 39 0.21 -9.70 -3.65
C SER A 39 -0.60 -9.80 -2.37
N LYS A 40 -0.01 -9.33 -1.27
CA LYS A 40 -0.66 -9.32 0.06
C LYS A 40 -1.66 -8.18 0.21
N ALA A 41 -1.50 -7.08 -0.52
CA ALA A 41 -2.42 -5.95 -0.45
C ALA A 41 -3.72 -6.24 -1.20
N LEU A 42 -4.83 -5.80 -0.60
CA LEU A 42 -6.18 -6.04 -1.12
C LEU A 42 -7.04 -4.76 -1.14
N GLY A 43 -6.79 -3.82 -0.24
CA GLY A 43 -7.68 -2.67 -0.09
C GLY A 43 -7.24 -1.45 -0.88
N VAL A 44 -8.17 -0.86 -1.63
CA VAL A 44 -8.05 0.48 -2.24
C VAL A 44 -8.91 1.44 -1.43
N ASN A 45 -8.30 2.44 -0.82
CA ASN A 45 -9.00 3.37 0.06
C ASN A 45 -9.58 4.58 -0.71
N PRO A 46 -10.56 5.30 -0.12
CA PRO A 46 -11.18 6.47 -0.72
C PRO A 46 -10.20 7.55 -1.19
N ARG A 47 -9.11 7.79 -0.45
CA ARG A 47 -8.07 8.75 -0.83
C ARG A 47 -7.42 8.38 -2.15
N THR A 48 -7.00 7.14 -2.29
CA THR A 48 -6.38 6.64 -3.52
C THR A 48 -7.32 6.77 -4.71
N LEU A 49 -8.61 6.45 -4.54
CA LEU A 49 -9.60 6.63 -5.58
C LEU A 49 -9.80 8.11 -5.97
N ASP A 50 -9.76 9.03 -5.00
CA ASP A 50 -9.81 10.48 -5.28
C ASP A 50 -8.57 10.93 -6.09
N LEU A 51 -7.37 10.46 -5.74
CA LEU A 51 -6.12 10.79 -6.45
C LEU A 51 -6.11 10.25 -7.89
N LEU A 52 -6.63 9.05 -8.10
CA LEU A 52 -6.67 8.39 -9.40
C LEU A 52 -7.89 8.77 -10.26
N LYS A 53 -8.77 9.64 -9.75
CA LYS A 53 -9.96 10.07 -10.49
C LYS A 53 -9.64 10.74 -11.83
N PRO A 54 -8.69 11.70 -11.92
CA PRO A 54 -8.41 12.40 -13.18
C PRO A 54 -7.97 11.47 -14.31
N SER A 55 -7.23 10.41 -13.99
CA SER A 55 -6.74 9.43 -14.97
C SER A 55 -7.82 8.50 -15.54
N GLY A 56 -8.99 8.42 -14.89
CA GLY A 56 -10.02 7.43 -15.20
C GLY A 56 -9.84 6.07 -14.49
N VAL A 57 -8.66 5.79 -13.90
CA VAL A 57 -8.35 4.53 -13.22
C VAL A 57 -9.29 4.27 -12.04
N ALA A 58 -9.69 5.34 -11.31
CA ALA A 58 -10.63 5.18 -10.21
C ALA A 58 -11.98 4.58 -10.65
N ALA A 59 -12.47 4.92 -11.84
CA ALA A 59 -13.72 4.37 -12.36
C ALA A 59 -13.58 2.86 -12.67
N ALA A 60 -12.45 2.44 -13.26
CA ALA A 60 -12.17 1.04 -13.52
C ALA A 60 -12.05 0.23 -12.22
N LEU A 61 -11.33 0.78 -11.21
CA LEU A 61 -11.19 0.17 -9.89
C LEU A 61 -12.55 -0.03 -9.19
N LEU A 62 -13.45 0.94 -9.29
CA LEU A 62 -14.78 0.87 -8.70
C LEU A 62 -15.71 -0.10 -9.44
N ALA A 63 -15.55 -0.25 -10.75
CA ALA A 63 -16.35 -1.16 -11.56
C ALA A 63 -16.03 -2.63 -11.28
N GLU A 64 -14.77 -2.96 -10.95
CA GLU A 64 -14.32 -4.33 -10.71
C GLU A 64 -14.24 -4.67 -9.21
N GLY A 65 -13.95 -3.69 -8.37
CA GLY A 65 -13.68 -3.92 -6.95
C GLY A 65 -14.94 -4.13 -6.11
N GLN A 66 -14.80 -4.92 -5.04
CA GLN A 66 -15.86 -5.20 -4.08
C GLN A 66 -15.94 -4.09 -3.02
N PRO A 67 -17.06 -3.33 -2.92
CA PRO A 67 -17.24 -2.37 -1.84
C PRO A 67 -17.26 -3.05 -0.46
N ILE A 68 -16.57 -2.43 0.50
CA ILE A 68 -16.58 -2.85 1.90
C ILE A 68 -17.49 -1.91 2.68
N GLU A 69 -18.55 -2.47 3.24
CA GLU A 69 -19.62 -1.73 3.93
C GLU A 69 -19.44 -1.75 5.45
N ALA A 70 -18.78 -2.78 5.99
CA ALA A 70 -18.61 -2.94 7.43
C ALA A 70 -17.37 -3.77 7.81
N MET A 71 -17.00 -3.67 9.09
CA MET A 71 -16.11 -4.60 9.78
C MET A 71 -16.90 -5.28 10.90
N ARG A 72 -16.97 -6.60 10.86
CA ARG A 72 -17.58 -7.44 11.92
C ARG A 72 -16.47 -8.00 12.79
N ILE A 73 -16.56 -7.73 14.09
CA ILE A 73 -15.57 -8.12 15.07
C ILE A 73 -16.20 -9.16 15.98
N SER A 74 -15.54 -10.28 16.14
CA SER A 74 -15.89 -11.37 17.06
C SER A 74 -14.70 -11.72 17.96
N GLN A 75 -14.99 -12.47 19.01
CA GLN A 75 -14.00 -13.10 19.88
C GLN A 75 -14.41 -14.55 20.14
N SER A 76 -13.60 -15.49 19.68
CA SER A 76 -13.87 -16.93 19.73
C SER A 76 -15.26 -17.26 19.16
N GLY A 77 -15.57 -16.71 17.98
CA GLY A 77 -16.82 -16.88 17.26
C GLY A 77 -18.03 -16.10 17.82
N ARG A 78 -17.90 -15.44 18.98
CA ARG A 78 -18.98 -14.62 19.55
C ARG A 78 -18.90 -13.19 19.05
N ALA A 79 -19.99 -12.68 18.47
CA ALA A 79 -20.06 -11.32 17.98
C ALA A 79 -19.80 -10.30 19.09
N VAL A 80 -18.93 -9.34 18.84
CA VAL A 80 -18.56 -8.25 19.76
C VAL A 80 -19.06 -6.90 19.25
N ALA A 81 -18.81 -6.58 17.97
CA ALA A 81 -19.24 -5.32 17.38
C ALA A 81 -19.32 -5.40 15.86
N THR A 82 -20.14 -4.53 15.28
CA THR A 82 -20.11 -4.21 13.84
C THR A 82 -19.85 -2.72 13.69
N ILE A 83 -18.83 -2.37 12.90
CA ILE A 83 -18.46 -0.99 12.56
C ILE A 83 -18.83 -0.77 11.10
N ALA A 84 -19.92 -0.05 10.85
CA ALA A 84 -20.34 0.31 9.50
C ALA A 84 -19.41 1.38 8.91
N PHE A 85 -19.08 1.25 7.62
CA PHE A 85 -18.20 2.16 6.88
C PHE A 85 -19.05 3.27 6.24
N GLU A 86 -19.58 4.15 7.06
CA GLU A 86 -20.44 5.27 6.64
C GLU A 86 -19.62 6.37 5.96
N ARG A 87 -19.60 6.37 4.63
CA ARG A 87 -18.84 7.33 3.81
C ARG A 87 -19.15 8.78 4.14
N ALA A 88 -20.43 9.13 4.25
CA ALA A 88 -20.89 10.49 4.53
C ALA A 88 -20.36 11.00 5.88
N ALA A 89 -20.27 10.14 6.90
CA ALA A 89 -19.79 10.51 8.23
C ALA A 89 -18.33 10.97 8.26
N ILE A 90 -17.52 10.57 7.26
CA ILE A 90 -16.09 10.89 7.16
C ILE A 90 -15.77 11.84 5.99
N GLY A 91 -16.76 12.24 5.22
CA GLY A 91 -16.59 13.09 4.02
C GLY A 91 -15.89 12.36 2.87
N ALA A 92 -16.01 11.02 2.79
CA ALA A 92 -15.45 10.24 1.71
C ALA A 92 -16.39 10.20 0.50
N ARG A 93 -15.86 10.50 -0.68
CA ARG A 93 -16.58 10.39 -1.96
C ARG A 93 -16.80 8.94 -2.36
N TYR A 94 -15.79 8.10 -2.16
CA TYR A 94 -15.76 6.70 -2.61
C TYR A 94 -15.83 5.72 -1.45
N PRO A 95 -16.28 4.47 -1.67
CA PRO A 95 -16.21 3.42 -0.67
C PRO A 95 -14.77 2.96 -0.45
N MET A 96 -14.51 2.29 0.67
CA MET A 96 -13.40 1.36 0.78
C MET A 96 -13.68 0.20 -0.16
N THR A 97 -12.72 -0.17 -0.99
CA THR A 97 -12.91 -1.16 -2.06
C THR A 97 -11.87 -2.27 -1.93
N ALA A 98 -12.30 -3.52 -1.91
CA ALA A 98 -11.40 -4.67 -1.97
C ALA A 98 -11.12 -5.02 -3.43
N LEU A 99 -9.84 -5.12 -3.77
CA LEU A 99 -9.37 -5.56 -5.08
C LEU A 99 -7.90 -6.00 -4.94
N PRO A 100 -7.54 -7.24 -5.32
CA PRO A 100 -6.15 -7.72 -5.25
C PRO A 100 -5.21 -6.79 -6.01
N GLN A 101 -4.09 -6.43 -5.40
CA GLN A 101 -3.15 -5.39 -5.90
C GLN A 101 -2.71 -5.61 -7.36
N ALA A 102 -2.65 -6.86 -7.84
CA ALA A 102 -2.31 -7.13 -9.23
C ALA A 102 -3.27 -6.45 -10.22
N ARG A 103 -4.56 -6.26 -9.85
CA ARG A 103 -5.54 -5.57 -10.70
C ARG A 103 -5.32 -4.05 -10.74
N PRO A 104 -5.18 -3.31 -9.61
CA PRO A 104 -4.74 -1.92 -9.63
C PRO A 104 -3.44 -1.69 -10.41
N GLU A 105 -2.44 -2.57 -10.27
CA GLU A 105 -1.20 -2.49 -11.05
C GLU A 105 -1.47 -2.62 -12.56
N ALA A 106 -2.26 -3.62 -12.96
CA ALA A 106 -2.62 -3.79 -14.37
C ALA A 106 -3.37 -2.58 -14.93
N MET A 107 -4.37 -2.05 -14.19
CA MET A 107 -5.13 -0.87 -14.60
C MET A 107 -4.27 0.39 -14.73
N LEU A 108 -3.30 0.58 -13.84
CA LEU A 108 -2.33 1.68 -13.92
C LEU A 108 -1.41 1.50 -15.14
N ALA A 109 -0.94 0.29 -15.40
CA ALA A 109 -0.11 -0.01 -16.57
C ALA A 109 -0.89 0.16 -17.89
N GLU A 110 -2.14 -0.29 -17.94
CA GLU A 110 -3.04 -0.08 -19.10
C GLU A 110 -3.28 1.42 -19.34
N ALA A 111 -3.54 2.20 -18.29
CA ALA A 111 -3.72 3.64 -18.38
C ALA A 111 -2.46 4.36 -18.90
N LEU A 112 -1.27 3.89 -18.54
CA LEU A 112 0.01 4.40 -19.06
C LEU A 112 0.21 4.00 -20.53
N ALA A 113 -0.10 2.76 -20.90
CA ALA A 113 -0.01 2.28 -22.29
C ALA A 113 -0.93 3.09 -23.23
N GLN A 114 -2.16 3.42 -22.79
CA GLN A 114 -3.09 4.29 -23.53
C GLN A 114 -2.56 5.73 -23.73
N ARG A 115 -1.51 6.11 -23.01
CA ARG A 115 -0.84 7.42 -23.06
C ARG A 115 0.56 7.36 -23.67
N ASP A 116 0.87 6.26 -24.38
CA ASP A 116 2.17 6.01 -24.99
C ASP A 116 3.35 6.06 -24.00
N VAL A 117 3.11 5.74 -22.73
CA VAL A 117 4.16 5.57 -21.72
C VAL A 117 4.51 4.08 -21.62
N ARG A 118 5.72 3.75 -22.07
CA ARG A 118 6.23 2.38 -22.07
C ARG A 118 6.90 2.05 -20.73
N ILE A 119 6.62 0.85 -20.21
CA ILE A 119 7.30 0.26 -19.07
C ILE A 119 8.40 -0.65 -19.60
N GLU A 120 9.66 -0.37 -19.27
CA GLU A 120 10.81 -1.18 -19.65
C GLU A 120 11.03 -2.28 -18.62
N ARG A 121 10.50 -3.47 -18.90
CA ARG A 121 10.62 -4.67 -18.06
C ARG A 121 11.95 -5.38 -18.27
N GLY A 122 12.45 -6.06 -17.21
CA GLY A 122 13.73 -6.75 -17.21
C GLY A 122 14.94 -5.81 -17.08
N VAL A 123 14.72 -4.50 -16.99
CA VAL A 123 15.79 -3.50 -16.85
C VAL A 123 16.04 -3.22 -15.38
N ARG A 124 17.21 -3.59 -14.89
CA ARG A 124 17.58 -3.50 -13.48
C ARG A 124 18.47 -2.28 -13.22
N PHE A 125 18.11 -1.50 -12.22
CA PHE A 125 18.98 -0.44 -11.67
C PHE A 125 20.18 -1.08 -10.95
N ALA A 126 21.40 -0.57 -11.20
CA ALA A 126 22.63 -1.03 -10.60
C ALA A 126 23.24 -0.01 -9.63
N SER A 127 23.43 1.23 -10.07
CA SER A 127 24.05 2.27 -9.27
C SER A 127 23.62 3.66 -9.75
N LEU A 128 23.96 4.69 -8.99
CA LEU A 128 23.79 6.08 -9.41
C LEU A 128 24.94 6.97 -8.92
N THR A 129 25.12 8.05 -9.66
CA THR A 129 25.81 9.25 -9.19
C THR A 129 24.95 10.47 -9.48
N GLN A 130 25.07 11.53 -8.70
CA GLN A 130 24.34 12.78 -8.94
C GLN A 130 25.21 13.98 -8.72
N ASP A 131 24.93 15.06 -9.47
CA ASP A 131 25.56 16.37 -9.34
C ASP A 131 24.50 17.48 -9.54
N GLU A 132 24.94 18.74 -9.64
CA GLU A 132 24.08 19.88 -9.86
C GLU A 132 23.32 19.83 -11.19
N THR A 133 23.80 19.07 -12.17
CA THR A 133 23.21 18.96 -13.52
C THR A 133 22.17 17.83 -13.64
N GLY A 134 22.22 16.82 -12.76
CA GLY A 134 21.28 15.69 -12.83
C GLY A 134 21.78 14.43 -12.12
N VAL A 135 21.14 13.32 -12.49
CA VAL A 135 21.46 11.97 -12.01
C VAL A 135 21.93 11.13 -13.20
N ARG A 136 22.99 10.36 -13.00
CA ARG A 136 23.43 9.29 -13.89
C ARG A 136 23.14 7.97 -13.22
N ALA A 137 22.27 7.17 -13.82
CA ALA A 137 21.89 5.86 -13.33
C ALA A 137 22.44 4.78 -14.27
N GLU A 138 23.11 3.80 -13.70
CA GLU A 138 23.53 2.60 -14.42
C GLU A 138 22.39 1.60 -14.44
N LEU A 139 21.98 1.21 -15.64
CA LEU A 139 20.91 0.25 -15.89
C LEU A 139 21.51 -0.99 -16.58
N VAL A 140 21.04 -2.17 -16.20
CA VAL A 140 21.42 -3.45 -16.80
C VAL A 140 20.23 -4.03 -17.51
N HIS A 141 20.36 -4.25 -18.81
CA HIS A 141 19.33 -4.80 -19.68
C HIS A 141 19.26 -6.33 -19.60
N PRO A 142 18.16 -6.96 -20.09
CA PRO A 142 18.01 -8.43 -20.08
C PRO A 142 19.11 -9.19 -20.83
N ASP A 143 19.73 -8.58 -21.83
CA ASP A 143 20.84 -9.14 -22.60
C ASP A 143 22.21 -9.00 -21.91
N GLY A 144 22.22 -8.41 -20.70
CA GLY A 144 23.45 -8.16 -19.93
C GLY A 144 24.16 -6.87 -20.31
N SER A 145 23.72 -6.13 -21.32
CA SER A 145 24.30 -4.84 -21.65
C SER A 145 24.03 -3.80 -20.56
N THR A 146 24.95 -2.84 -20.44
CA THR A 146 24.84 -1.75 -19.46
C THR A 146 24.59 -0.43 -20.18
N GLU A 147 23.68 0.38 -19.64
CA GLU A 147 23.37 1.71 -20.10
C GLU A 147 23.59 2.74 -18.99
N THR A 148 24.24 3.85 -19.29
CA THR A 148 24.29 5.02 -18.42
C THR A 148 23.14 5.97 -18.79
N ALA A 149 22.03 5.91 -18.06
CA ALA A 149 20.89 6.80 -18.24
C ALA A 149 21.11 8.14 -17.52
N ARG A 150 20.93 9.27 -18.25
CA ARG A 150 20.97 10.61 -17.68
C ARG A 150 19.56 11.16 -17.48
N THR A 151 19.27 11.62 -16.26
CA THR A 151 17.94 12.11 -15.88
C THR A 151 18.02 13.36 -15.03
N ALA A 152 16.98 14.19 -15.06
CA ALA A 152 16.89 15.34 -14.17
C ALA A 152 16.65 14.92 -12.71
N LEU A 153 15.81 13.91 -12.52
CA LEU A 153 15.34 13.41 -11.22
C LEU A 153 15.18 11.90 -11.29
N LEU A 154 15.37 11.21 -10.17
CA LEU A 154 15.13 9.79 -10.04
C LEU A 154 14.18 9.49 -8.87
N LEU A 155 13.18 8.64 -9.10
CA LEU A 155 12.34 8.06 -8.07
C LEU A 155 12.66 6.58 -7.88
N GLY A 156 13.07 6.17 -6.69
CA GLY A 156 13.14 4.78 -6.27
C GLY A 156 11.79 4.31 -5.74
N ALA A 157 11.09 3.48 -6.52
CA ALA A 157 9.86 2.80 -6.16
C ALA A 157 10.02 1.28 -6.29
N ASP A 158 11.24 0.79 -6.05
CA ASP A 158 11.75 -0.56 -6.29
C ASP A 158 11.59 -1.51 -5.10
N GLY A 159 10.63 -1.21 -4.22
CA GLY A 159 10.15 -2.11 -3.19
C GLY A 159 11.04 -2.23 -1.96
N ALA A 160 10.68 -3.16 -1.06
CA ALA A 160 11.28 -3.31 0.27
C ALA A 160 12.81 -3.52 0.26
N HIS A 161 13.33 -4.12 -0.80
CA HIS A 161 14.77 -4.40 -0.98
C HIS A 161 15.49 -3.32 -1.80
N SER A 162 14.91 -2.16 -1.97
CA SER A 162 15.32 -1.04 -2.82
C SER A 162 16.83 -0.93 -3.02
N ALA A 163 17.24 -1.05 -4.28
CA ALA A 163 18.62 -0.82 -4.70
C ALA A 163 18.92 0.69 -4.73
N VAL A 164 17.92 1.52 -5.06
CA VAL A 164 18.06 2.98 -5.04
C VAL A 164 18.32 3.48 -3.63
N ARG A 165 17.56 3.02 -2.62
CA ARG A 165 17.78 3.36 -1.22
C ARG A 165 19.20 3.00 -0.76
N LYS A 166 19.64 1.78 -1.10
CA LYS A 166 21.00 1.30 -0.76
C LYS A 166 22.09 2.11 -1.44
N ALA A 167 21.91 2.48 -2.71
CA ALA A 167 22.87 3.31 -3.44
C ALA A 167 23.01 4.72 -2.87
N LEU A 168 21.95 5.22 -2.21
CA LEU A 168 22.00 6.49 -1.46
C LEU A 168 22.59 6.36 -0.05
N GLY A 169 22.88 5.16 0.43
CA GLY A 169 23.33 4.92 1.80
C GLY A 169 22.27 5.25 2.85
N ILE A 170 20.98 5.21 2.49
CA ILE A 170 19.88 5.51 3.42
C ILE A 170 19.56 4.28 4.25
N ASP A 171 19.63 4.41 5.57
CA ASP A 171 19.23 3.36 6.50
C ASP A 171 17.73 3.07 6.45
N PHE A 172 17.38 1.80 6.73
CA PHE A 172 16.01 1.33 6.76
C PHE A 172 15.68 0.75 8.14
N ALA A 173 15.54 1.65 9.09
CA ALA A 173 15.38 1.33 10.50
C ALA A 173 14.00 0.72 10.79
N GLY A 174 13.97 -0.20 11.74
CA GLY A 174 12.73 -0.81 12.24
C GLY A 174 12.89 -2.28 12.59
N ASP A 175 11.75 -2.91 12.94
CA ASP A 175 11.69 -4.26 13.48
C ASP A 175 10.79 -5.16 12.64
N SER A 176 11.02 -6.47 12.75
CA SER A 176 10.09 -7.51 12.33
C SER A 176 9.48 -8.18 13.56
N PHE A 177 8.19 -8.40 13.53
CA PHE A 177 7.54 -9.21 14.56
C PHE A 177 7.84 -10.69 14.35
N PRO A 178 8.07 -11.48 15.42
CA PRO A 178 8.49 -12.87 15.28
C PRO A 178 7.39 -13.81 14.78
N ASP A 179 6.11 -13.40 14.89
CA ASP A 179 5.01 -14.28 14.51
C ASP A 179 4.93 -14.48 13.01
N ILE A 180 4.73 -15.71 12.61
CA ILE A 180 4.41 -16.09 11.23
C ILE A 180 2.91 -15.85 11.02
N TRP A 181 2.57 -15.22 9.92
CA TRP A 181 1.21 -15.05 9.44
C TRP A 181 1.00 -15.90 8.20
N THR A 182 -0.14 -16.56 8.13
CA THR A 182 -0.56 -17.33 6.96
C THR A 182 -1.66 -16.59 6.23
N LEU A 183 -1.66 -16.70 4.91
CA LEU A 183 -2.64 -16.11 4.01
C LEU A 183 -3.11 -17.17 3.03
N ALA A 184 -4.40 -17.18 2.73
CA ALA A 184 -4.96 -17.98 1.64
C ALA A 184 -6.02 -17.17 0.88
N ASP A 185 -5.97 -17.25 -0.45
CA ASP A 185 -7.06 -16.83 -1.35
C ASP A 185 -7.81 -18.07 -1.81
N LEU A 186 -9.13 -18.08 -1.62
CA LEU A 186 -9.95 -19.27 -1.86
C LEU A 186 -11.42 -18.91 -2.09
N GLU A 187 -12.17 -19.87 -2.57
CA GLU A 187 -13.62 -19.84 -2.47
C GLU A 187 -14.06 -20.15 -1.03
N LEU A 188 -15.00 -19.36 -0.51
CA LEU A 188 -15.49 -19.51 0.86
C LEU A 188 -16.99 -19.31 0.92
N ALA A 189 -17.67 -20.29 1.52
CA ALA A 189 -19.08 -20.20 1.86
C ALA A 189 -19.24 -19.94 3.36
N GLY A 190 -20.26 -19.18 3.74
CA GLY A 190 -20.63 -18.90 5.12
C GLY A 190 -20.55 -17.44 5.57
N PRO A 191 -19.48 -16.66 5.26
CA PRO A 191 -19.45 -15.28 5.69
C PRO A 191 -20.42 -14.39 4.91
N ALA A 192 -20.95 -13.37 5.59
CA ALA A 192 -21.79 -12.38 4.93
C ALA A 192 -20.92 -11.46 4.04
N HIS A 193 -21.34 -11.28 2.80
CA HIS A 193 -20.69 -10.41 1.83
C HIS A 193 -20.70 -8.93 2.27
N GLY A 194 -19.80 -8.12 1.69
CA GLY A 194 -19.69 -6.68 1.95
C GLY A 194 -19.02 -6.34 3.28
N ALA A 195 -18.61 -7.31 4.08
CA ALA A 195 -17.95 -7.04 5.36
C ALA A 195 -16.60 -7.74 5.48
N ILE A 196 -15.67 -7.08 6.15
CA ILE A 196 -14.45 -7.70 6.69
C ILE A 196 -14.86 -8.41 8.00
N HIS A 197 -14.44 -9.65 8.19
CA HIS A 197 -14.62 -10.37 9.42
C HIS A 197 -13.29 -10.48 10.18
N VAL A 198 -13.28 -10.10 11.44
CA VAL A 198 -12.11 -10.19 12.31
C VAL A 198 -12.51 -10.99 13.53
N ASP A 199 -11.89 -12.15 13.76
CA ASP A 199 -12.09 -12.95 14.95
C ASP A 199 -10.81 -13.03 15.78
N PHE A 200 -10.89 -12.67 17.04
CA PHE A 200 -9.80 -12.83 18.00
C PHE A 200 -9.96 -14.13 18.77
N THR A 201 -9.09 -15.09 18.52
CA THR A 201 -9.07 -16.38 19.22
C THR A 201 -7.87 -16.48 20.16
N SER A 202 -7.76 -17.59 20.93
CA SER A 202 -6.58 -17.91 21.76
C SER A 202 -5.30 -17.97 20.95
N ASP A 203 -5.39 -18.43 19.70
CA ASP A 203 -4.24 -18.62 18.81
C ASP A 203 -3.83 -17.33 18.10
N GLY A 204 -4.63 -16.27 18.25
CA GLY A 204 -4.40 -14.96 17.67
C GLY A 204 -5.52 -14.52 16.73
N PRO A 205 -5.34 -13.40 16.02
CA PRO A 205 -6.34 -12.88 15.11
C PRO A 205 -6.48 -13.76 13.86
N PHE A 206 -7.74 -13.87 13.42
CA PHE A 206 -8.15 -14.41 12.12
C PHE A 206 -8.95 -13.34 11.39
N VAL A 207 -8.69 -13.16 10.11
CA VAL A 207 -9.34 -12.13 9.28
C VAL A 207 -9.81 -12.77 7.98
N ALA A 208 -11.06 -12.50 7.59
CA ALA A 208 -11.56 -12.80 6.27
C ALA A 208 -11.99 -11.51 5.56
N LEU A 209 -11.43 -11.30 4.36
CA LEU A 209 -11.68 -10.14 3.52
C LEU A 209 -12.32 -10.62 2.19
N PRO A 210 -13.45 -10.06 1.78
CA PRO A 210 -14.03 -10.40 0.49
C PRO A 210 -13.15 -9.89 -0.65
N ILE A 211 -12.98 -10.68 -1.71
CA ILE A 211 -12.30 -10.30 -2.94
C ILE A 211 -13.34 -9.96 -4.02
N SER A 212 -14.10 -10.98 -4.45
CA SER A 212 -15.18 -10.84 -5.42
C SER A 212 -16.06 -12.11 -5.42
N GLY A 213 -17.37 -11.97 -5.57
CA GLY A 213 -18.26 -13.11 -5.54
C GLY A 213 -18.07 -13.96 -4.29
N GLN A 214 -17.75 -15.24 -4.44
CA GLN A 214 -17.45 -16.16 -3.34
C GLN A 214 -15.95 -16.25 -3.00
N ARG A 215 -15.09 -15.43 -3.63
CA ARG A 215 -13.65 -15.40 -3.36
C ARG A 215 -13.31 -14.53 -2.19
N TRP A 216 -12.50 -15.06 -1.30
CA TRP A 216 -12.08 -14.43 -0.05
C TRP A 216 -10.59 -14.57 0.19
N ARG A 217 -10.02 -13.60 0.84
CA ARG A 217 -8.69 -13.68 1.44
C ARG A 217 -8.82 -13.94 2.93
N LEU A 218 -8.23 -15.03 3.38
CA LEU A 218 -8.06 -15.35 4.79
C LEU A 218 -6.66 -14.97 5.23
N ILE A 219 -6.54 -14.43 6.44
CA ILE A 219 -5.26 -14.12 7.06
C ILE A 219 -5.34 -14.55 8.53
N ALA A 220 -4.34 -15.27 9.01
CA ALA A 220 -4.26 -15.67 10.41
C ALA A 220 -2.85 -15.56 10.97
N MET A 221 -2.73 -15.28 12.27
CA MET A 221 -1.46 -15.30 12.98
C MET A 221 -1.21 -16.71 13.53
N GLY A 222 -0.18 -17.38 13.00
CA GLY A 222 0.21 -18.73 13.39
C GLY A 222 -0.64 -19.84 12.78
N GLY A 223 -0.01 -20.96 12.45
CA GLY A 223 -0.65 -22.18 11.99
C GLY A 223 -1.31 -22.09 10.61
N ASP A 224 -2.06 -23.13 10.28
CA ASP A 224 -2.84 -23.22 9.05
C ASP A 224 -4.11 -22.35 9.16
N VAL A 225 -4.24 -21.39 8.26
CA VAL A 225 -5.40 -20.48 8.23
C VAL A 225 -6.70 -21.22 7.92
N LEU A 226 -6.66 -22.34 7.19
CA LEU A 226 -7.85 -23.14 6.86
C LEU A 226 -8.37 -23.93 8.06
N ALA A 227 -7.48 -24.36 8.94
CA ALA A 227 -7.88 -25.04 10.18
C ALA A 227 -8.60 -24.11 11.20
N ARG A 228 -8.62 -22.80 10.91
CA ARG A 228 -9.20 -21.77 11.80
C ARG A 228 -10.52 -21.20 11.32
N LEU A 229 -11.15 -21.84 10.35
CA LEU A 229 -12.46 -21.41 9.85
C LEU A 229 -13.50 -21.41 10.98
N PRO A 230 -14.30 -20.34 11.12
CA PRO A 230 -15.44 -20.31 12.04
C PRO A 230 -16.46 -21.42 11.74
N ALA A 231 -17.18 -21.86 12.77
CA ALA A 231 -18.25 -22.84 12.59
C ALA A 231 -19.29 -22.36 11.55
N GLY A 232 -19.68 -23.25 10.64
CA GLY A 232 -20.61 -22.96 9.55
C GLY A 232 -19.97 -22.33 8.30
N TRP A 233 -18.64 -22.12 8.31
CA TRP A 233 -17.91 -21.73 7.10
C TRP A 233 -17.23 -22.93 6.48
N SER A 234 -17.17 -22.96 5.15
CA SER A 234 -16.54 -24.05 4.40
C SER A 234 -15.63 -23.50 3.29
N ALA A 235 -14.40 -24.00 3.26
CA ALA A 235 -13.46 -23.71 2.18
C ALA A 235 -13.81 -24.52 0.94
N GLY A 236 -13.77 -23.88 -0.22
CA GLY A 236 -13.77 -24.48 -1.54
C GLY A 236 -12.36 -24.54 -2.12
N ALA A 237 -12.23 -24.25 -3.41
CA ALA A 237 -10.95 -24.26 -4.12
C ALA A 237 -10.01 -23.18 -3.56
N VAL A 238 -8.75 -23.57 -3.30
CA VAL A 238 -7.69 -22.66 -2.84
C VAL A 238 -6.88 -22.23 -4.06
N ASP A 239 -6.83 -20.92 -4.30
CA ASP A 239 -6.12 -20.34 -5.45
C ASP A 239 -4.63 -20.08 -5.10
N TRP A 240 -4.36 -19.64 -3.88
CA TRP A 240 -3.04 -19.23 -3.42
C TRP A 240 -2.90 -19.30 -1.91
N GLN A 241 -1.74 -19.73 -1.46
CA GLN A 241 -1.32 -19.67 -0.05
C GLN A 241 0.06 -19.06 0.08
N SER A 242 0.31 -18.37 1.18
CA SER A 242 1.61 -17.78 1.49
C SER A 242 1.79 -17.59 2.98
N GLU A 243 3.04 -17.63 3.41
CA GLU A 243 3.45 -17.24 4.75
C GLU A 243 4.24 -15.93 4.70
N PHE A 244 4.13 -15.14 5.76
CA PHE A 244 4.87 -13.89 5.88
C PHE A 244 5.07 -13.46 7.32
N GLN A 245 6.07 -12.62 7.52
CA GLN A 245 6.26 -11.89 8.77
C GLN A 245 5.89 -10.42 8.57
N ILE A 246 5.31 -9.83 9.61
CA ILE A 246 5.03 -8.40 9.62
C ILE A 246 6.29 -7.64 10.04
N SER A 247 6.69 -6.71 9.19
CA SER A 247 7.79 -5.79 9.47
C SER A 247 7.27 -4.35 9.47
N HIS A 248 7.87 -3.52 10.30
CA HIS A 248 7.68 -2.07 10.29
C HIS A 248 9.06 -1.43 10.14
N ARG A 249 9.31 -0.85 8.99
CA ARG A 249 10.57 -0.18 8.68
C ARG A 249 10.31 1.16 8.03
N MET A 250 11.19 2.11 8.25
CA MET A 250 11.14 3.44 7.68
C MET A 250 12.52 3.86 7.22
N ALA A 251 12.63 4.39 6.02
CA ALA A 251 13.84 5.06 5.56
C ALA A 251 14.12 6.30 6.42
N GLU A 252 15.37 6.52 6.78
CA GLU A 252 15.79 7.69 7.55
C GLU A 252 15.53 9.00 6.80
N ARG A 253 15.56 8.94 5.47
CA ARG A 253 15.28 10.05 4.55
C ARG A 253 14.46 9.56 3.37
N MET A 254 13.57 10.40 2.87
CA MET A 254 12.77 10.10 1.68
C MET A 254 13.35 10.74 0.41
N SER A 255 14.37 11.59 0.54
CA SER A 255 15.11 12.17 -0.59
C SER A 255 16.53 12.55 -0.20
N ILE A 256 17.42 12.54 -1.19
CA ILE A 256 18.77 13.15 -1.14
C ILE A 256 19.03 13.79 -2.50
N GLY A 257 19.16 15.10 -2.53
CA GLY A 257 19.41 15.87 -3.74
C GLY A 257 18.29 15.66 -4.80
N ARG A 258 18.63 15.04 -5.90
CA ARG A 258 17.71 14.80 -7.04
C ARG A 258 17.03 13.44 -7.03
N VAL A 259 17.27 12.65 -6.00
CA VAL A 259 16.75 11.28 -5.88
C VAL A 259 15.79 11.19 -4.71
N ALA A 260 14.62 10.61 -4.93
CA ALA A 260 13.59 10.39 -3.93
C ALA A 260 13.18 8.91 -3.85
N LEU A 261 12.56 8.51 -2.74
CA LEU A 261 12.03 7.18 -2.49
C LEU A 261 10.51 7.26 -2.30
N ALA A 262 9.76 6.23 -2.73
CA ALA A 262 8.32 6.13 -2.53
C ALA A 262 7.88 4.68 -2.27
N GLY A 263 6.78 4.52 -1.54
CA GLY A 263 6.20 3.22 -1.23
C GLY A 263 7.14 2.33 -0.41
N ASP A 264 7.16 1.02 -0.70
CA ASP A 264 7.96 0.06 0.06
C ASP A 264 9.47 0.31 0.00
N ALA A 265 9.96 1.11 -0.94
CA ALA A 265 11.35 1.56 -0.96
C ALA A 265 11.66 2.52 0.21
N ALA A 266 10.67 3.25 0.68
CA ALA A 266 10.76 4.22 1.77
C ALA A 266 10.19 3.70 3.09
N HIS A 267 9.11 2.92 3.06
CA HIS A 267 8.43 2.46 4.28
C HIS A 267 7.68 1.15 4.05
N ILE A 268 7.81 0.22 4.99
CA ILE A 268 7.01 -1.00 5.05
C ILE A 268 6.32 -1.11 6.40
N HIS A 269 5.13 -1.66 6.40
CA HIS A 269 4.34 -1.86 7.61
C HIS A 269 3.34 -3.00 7.45
N SER A 270 2.62 -3.32 8.52
CA SER A 270 1.64 -4.41 8.52
C SER A 270 0.51 -4.17 7.51
N PRO A 271 -0.09 -5.23 6.97
CA PRO A 271 -1.27 -5.13 6.11
C PRO A 271 -2.53 -4.66 6.87
N ILE A 272 -2.47 -4.57 8.19
CA ILE A 272 -3.58 -4.10 9.03
C ILE A 272 -3.96 -2.67 8.63
N GLY A 273 -5.23 -2.48 8.26
CA GLY A 273 -5.75 -1.19 7.82
C GLY A 273 -5.55 -0.89 6.32
N ALA A 274 -4.99 -1.83 5.54
CA ALA A 274 -4.85 -1.74 4.08
C ALA A 274 -4.18 -0.41 3.60
N ARG A 275 -3.09 0.01 4.26
CA ARG A 275 -2.47 1.32 4.01
C ARG A 275 -1.27 1.30 3.06
N GLY A 276 -0.54 0.17 2.90
CA GLY A 276 0.76 0.12 2.21
C GLY A 276 0.72 0.65 0.78
N MET A 277 0.03 -0.04 -0.10
CA MET A 277 -0.15 0.39 -1.49
C MET A 277 -0.71 1.82 -1.58
N ASN A 278 -1.71 2.14 -0.77
CA ASN A 278 -2.38 3.44 -0.77
C ASN A 278 -1.42 4.58 -0.37
N LEU A 279 -0.59 4.36 0.65
CA LEU A 279 0.40 5.33 1.11
C LEU A 279 1.48 5.57 0.06
N GLY A 280 1.93 4.51 -0.63
CA GLY A 280 2.88 4.64 -1.74
C GLY A 280 2.30 5.39 -2.96
N ILE A 281 0.99 5.29 -3.22
CA ILE A 281 0.32 6.10 -4.24
C ILE A 281 0.19 7.56 -3.79
N GLU A 282 -0.02 7.82 -2.50
CA GLU A 282 0.04 9.18 -1.95
C GLU A 282 1.45 9.79 -2.10
N ASP A 283 2.51 9.01 -1.82
CA ASP A 283 3.90 9.44 -2.07
C ASP A 283 4.10 9.83 -3.52
N ALA A 284 3.67 8.96 -4.43
CA ALA A 284 3.79 9.17 -5.87
C ALA A 284 3.10 10.47 -6.32
N TRP A 285 1.93 10.77 -5.76
CA TRP A 285 1.19 11.99 -6.08
C TRP A 285 1.91 13.25 -5.59
N VAL A 286 2.41 13.24 -4.36
CA VAL A 286 3.19 14.34 -3.78
C VAL A 286 4.50 14.51 -4.54
N TRP A 287 5.22 13.41 -4.80
CA TRP A 287 6.46 13.46 -5.57
C TRP A 287 6.26 14.02 -6.97
N ALA A 288 5.23 13.57 -7.69
CA ALA A 288 4.98 14.03 -9.06
C ALA A 288 4.74 15.55 -9.14
N ALA A 289 4.12 16.14 -8.13
CA ALA A 289 3.94 17.59 -8.10
C ALA A 289 5.25 18.32 -7.76
N CYS A 290 6.02 17.84 -6.78
CA CYS A 290 7.35 18.40 -6.48
C CYS A 290 8.32 18.21 -7.66
N ALA A 291 8.25 17.07 -8.34
CA ALA A 291 9.06 16.78 -9.52
C ALA A 291 8.71 17.71 -10.70
N ALA A 292 7.43 18.06 -10.89
CA ALA A 292 7.03 19.02 -11.90
C ALA A 292 7.63 20.41 -11.64
N ASP A 293 7.61 20.84 -10.39
CA ASP A 293 8.25 22.08 -9.95
C ASP A 293 9.77 22.03 -10.15
N ALA A 294 10.40 20.91 -9.81
CA ALA A 294 11.84 20.74 -9.94
C ALA A 294 12.30 20.70 -11.40
N VAL A 295 11.53 20.09 -12.29
CA VAL A 295 11.78 20.11 -13.75
C VAL A 295 11.65 21.54 -14.30
N ALA A 296 10.79 22.36 -13.72
CA ALA A 296 10.64 23.78 -14.05
C ALA A 296 11.73 24.68 -13.42
N GLY A 297 12.74 24.10 -12.73
CA GLY A 297 13.89 24.80 -12.20
C GLY A 297 13.93 24.97 -10.69
N ARG A 298 12.88 24.54 -9.95
CA ARG A 298 12.79 24.61 -8.49
C ARG A 298 13.21 23.30 -7.85
N THR A 299 14.49 22.94 -7.94
CA THR A 299 15.01 21.62 -7.55
C THR A 299 14.88 21.34 -6.04
N GLU A 300 14.84 22.37 -5.19
CA GLU A 300 14.59 22.30 -3.76
C GLU A 300 13.25 21.62 -3.39
N ARG A 301 12.31 21.54 -4.35
CA ARG A 301 11.03 20.88 -4.15
C ARG A 301 11.13 19.37 -3.88
N ILE A 302 12.26 18.75 -4.25
CA ILE A 302 12.51 17.33 -3.93
C ILE A 302 12.84 17.17 -2.45
N ASP A 303 13.55 18.13 -1.85
CA ASP A 303 13.78 18.14 -0.39
C ASP A 303 12.47 18.42 0.38
N ASP A 304 11.61 19.30 -0.15
CA ASP A 304 10.26 19.51 0.40
C ASP A 304 9.43 18.22 0.40
N TYR A 305 9.43 17.48 -0.72
CA TYR A 305 8.84 16.15 -0.79
C TYR A 305 9.35 15.26 0.32
N GLY A 306 10.68 15.13 0.42
CA GLY A 306 11.34 14.26 1.40
C GLY A 306 10.92 14.58 2.83
N ARG A 307 10.91 15.85 3.19
CA ARG A 307 10.56 16.34 4.55
C ARG A 307 9.07 16.08 4.86
N VAL A 308 8.16 16.44 3.94
CA VAL A 308 6.72 16.33 4.16
C VAL A 308 6.28 14.88 4.25
N ARG A 309 6.79 14.02 3.36
CA ARG A 309 6.41 12.60 3.37
C ARG A 309 7.02 11.86 4.54
N LEU A 310 8.28 12.12 4.88
CA LEU A 310 8.92 11.51 6.06
C LEU A 310 8.05 11.71 7.32
N ASP A 311 7.57 12.92 7.54
CA ASP A 311 6.76 13.29 8.71
C ASP A 311 5.40 12.57 8.73
N VAL A 312 4.72 12.50 7.58
CA VAL A 312 3.42 11.85 7.46
C VAL A 312 3.55 10.33 7.61
N ASP A 313 4.49 9.74 6.88
CA ASP A 313 4.66 8.30 6.80
C ASP A 313 5.18 7.72 8.12
N ALA A 314 6.12 8.41 8.78
CA ALA A 314 6.59 8.01 10.10
C ALA A 314 5.45 7.99 11.13
N ARG A 315 4.55 8.97 11.11
CA ARG A 315 3.37 8.99 12.00
C ARG A 315 2.44 7.81 11.72
N ILE A 316 2.20 7.49 10.46
CA ILE A 316 1.32 6.39 10.04
C ILE A 316 1.96 5.04 10.38
N VAL A 317 3.23 4.82 10.03
CA VAL A 317 3.97 3.58 10.33
C VAL A 317 4.03 3.33 11.83
N ASN A 318 4.35 4.35 12.64
CA ASN A 318 4.38 4.25 14.10
C ASN A 318 3.00 3.93 14.71
N ARG A 319 1.94 4.49 14.14
CA ARG A 319 0.57 4.18 14.56
C ARG A 319 0.21 2.73 14.22
N LEU A 320 0.49 2.28 13.00
CA LEU A 320 0.23 0.90 12.57
C LEU A 320 1.05 -0.11 13.37
N ARG A 321 2.29 0.24 13.77
CA ARG A 321 3.09 -0.58 14.68
C ARG A 321 2.39 -0.77 16.03
N ARG A 322 1.83 0.29 16.62
CA ARG A 322 1.07 0.20 17.88
C ARG A 322 -0.20 -0.63 17.73
N VAL A 323 -0.95 -0.44 16.64
CA VAL A 323 -2.15 -1.24 16.33
C VAL A 323 -1.77 -2.70 16.16
N THR A 324 -0.71 -3.02 15.41
CA THR A 324 -0.22 -4.38 15.24
C THR A 324 0.17 -5.02 16.57
N ALA A 325 0.87 -4.28 17.43
CA ALA A 325 1.23 -4.76 18.77
C ALA A 325 -0.02 -5.07 19.61
N ALA A 326 -1.04 -4.20 19.57
CA ALA A 326 -2.30 -4.43 20.28
C ALA A 326 -3.10 -5.63 19.74
N VAL A 327 -3.13 -5.81 18.42
CA VAL A 327 -3.77 -6.95 17.76
C VAL A 327 -3.09 -8.27 18.11
N ARG A 328 -1.77 -8.27 18.27
CA ARG A 328 -0.96 -9.45 18.63
C ARG A 328 -0.94 -9.73 20.13
N ALA A 329 -1.27 -8.75 20.98
CA ALA A 329 -1.21 -8.89 22.43
C ALA A 329 -1.99 -10.12 22.90
N ARG A 330 -1.51 -10.81 23.94
CA ARG A 330 -2.14 -12.00 24.54
C ARG A 330 -2.37 -11.75 26.02
N GLY A 331 -3.28 -12.52 26.61
CA GLY A 331 -3.60 -12.50 28.04
C GLY A 331 -4.89 -11.74 28.39
N ILE A 332 -5.28 -11.82 29.62
CA ILE A 332 -6.59 -11.38 30.16
C ILE A 332 -6.87 -9.91 29.80
N ILE A 333 -5.89 -9.05 29.96
CA ILE A 333 -6.05 -7.60 29.65
C ILE A 333 -6.38 -7.39 28.16
N ALA A 334 -5.66 -8.07 27.26
CA ALA A 334 -5.92 -7.99 25.84
C ALA A 334 -7.33 -8.48 25.51
N ASP A 335 -7.77 -9.57 26.11
CA ASP A 335 -9.10 -10.15 25.91
C ASP A 335 -10.22 -9.23 26.42
N VAL A 336 -10.02 -8.59 27.57
CA VAL A 336 -10.97 -7.58 28.08
C VAL A 336 -11.04 -6.38 27.14
N LEU A 337 -9.90 -5.86 26.68
CA LEU A 337 -9.87 -4.73 25.76
C LEU A 337 -10.55 -5.06 24.42
N ARG A 338 -10.34 -6.26 23.86
CA ARG A 338 -10.96 -6.71 22.61
C ARG A 338 -12.49 -6.84 22.73
N ARG A 339 -13.01 -7.17 23.91
CA ARG A 339 -14.46 -7.21 24.18
C ARG A 339 -15.06 -5.82 24.40
N SER A 340 -14.32 -4.93 25.02
CA SER A 340 -14.85 -3.64 25.49
C SER A 340 -14.67 -2.50 24.50
N LEU A 341 -13.49 -2.41 23.83
CA LEU A 341 -13.19 -1.28 22.95
C LEU A 341 -14.01 -1.26 21.66
N PRO A 342 -14.19 -2.36 20.90
CA PRO A 342 -14.92 -2.30 19.63
C PRO A 342 -16.38 -1.84 19.79
N PRO A 343 -17.17 -2.28 20.80
CA PRO A 343 -18.51 -1.74 21.03
C PRO A 343 -18.53 -0.25 21.35
N ILE A 344 -17.52 0.24 22.09
CA ILE A 344 -17.39 1.68 22.40
C ILE A 344 -17.11 2.45 21.10
N VAL A 345 -16.14 1.98 20.29
CA VAL A 345 -15.83 2.60 18.99
C VAL A 345 -17.03 2.60 18.07
N ALA A 346 -17.80 1.51 18.02
CA ALA A 346 -19.00 1.42 17.18
C ALA A 346 -20.08 2.41 17.61
N ARG A 347 -20.25 2.65 18.92
CA ARG A 347 -21.32 3.51 19.47
C ARG A 347 -20.94 4.99 19.57
N VAL A 348 -19.64 5.31 19.77
CA VAL A 348 -19.19 6.69 19.94
C VAL A 348 -18.82 7.30 18.58
N PRO A 349 -19.62 8.23 18.04
CA PRO A 349 -19.43 8.74 16.67
C PRO A 349 -18.05 9.33 16.40
N ALA A 350 -17.46 10.02 17.40
CA ALA A 350 -16.12 10.62 17.25
C ALA A 350 -15.03 9.57 17.09
N LEU A 351 -15.06 8.48 17.88
CA LEU A 351 -14.09 7.39 17.79
C LEU A 351 -14.27 6.61 16.49
N ARG A 352 -15.52 6.29 16.13
CA ARG A 352 -15.84 5.63 14.85
C ARG A 352 -15.34 6.46 13.67
N ARG A 353 -15.64 7.76 13.64
CA ARG A 353 -15.16 8.68 12.60
C ARG A 353 -13.64 8.72 12.54
N GLY A 354 -12.96 8.78 13.67
CA GLY A 354 -11.50 8.77 13.74
C GLY A 354 -10.91 7.50 13.11
N LEU A 355 -11.43 6.32 13.47
CA LEU A 355 -11.01 5.03 12.91
C LEU A 355 -11.26 4.96 11.40
N LEU A 356 -12.46 5.32 10.96
CA LEU A 356 -12.84 5.27 9.55
C LEU A 356 -12.01 6.24 8.70
N ARG A 357 -11.71 7.44 9.19
CA ARG A 357 -10.82 8.38 8.51
C ARG A 357 -9.40 7.83 8.35
N GLN A 358 -8.89 7.09 9.33
CA GLN A 358 -7.59 6.42 9.24
C GLN A 358 -7.58 5.36 8.13
N ILE A 359 -8.57 4.47 8.12
CA ILE A 359 -8.68 3.41 7.09
C ILE A 359 -8.86 4.04 5.70
N ALA A 360 -9.67 5.11 5.59
CA ALA A 360 -9.94 5.81 4.34
C ALA A 360 -8.78 6.67 3.80
N GLY A 361 -7.67 6.83 4.55
CA GLY A 361 -6.58 7.73 4.17
C GLY A 361 -6.87 9.21 4.41
N LEU A 362 -7.94 9.54 5.15
CA LEU A 362 -8.42 10.91 5.35
C LEU A 362 -8.00 11.50 6.70
N ASP A 363 -7.09 10.87 7.40
CA ASP A 363 -6.59 11.26 8.73
C ASP A 363 -5.45 12.30 8.69
N HIS A 364 -5.00 12.67 7.51
CA HIS A 364 -4.01 13.71 7.27
C HIS A 364 -4.33 14.47 5.98
N THR A 365 -3.70 15.62 5.80
CA THR A 365 -3.84 16.42 4.58
C THR A 365 -2.72 16.09 3.60
N ILE A 366 -3.05 15.93 2.31
CA ILE A 366 -2.08 15.96 1.23
C ILE A 366 -2.05 17.41 0.74
N ARG A 367 -1.18 18.21 1.31
CA ARG A 367 -0.95 19.59 0.85
C ARG A 367 0.54 19.76 0.57
N PHE A 368 0.80 20.47 -0.52
CA PHE A 368 2.09 21.10 -0.76
C PHE A 368 2.14 22.39 0.03
N VAL A 369 3.26 22.64 0.66
CA VAL A 369 3.59 23.96 1.20
C VAL A 369 4.17 24.80 0.08
#